data_e4bf06839f10717ddaf5c64999c30ffc
#
_entry.id   e4bf06839f10717ddaf5c64999c30ffc
#
_cell.length_a   1.000
_cell.length_b   1.000
_cell.length_c   1.000
_cell.angle_alpha   90.00
_cell.angle_beta   90.00
_cell.angle_gamma   90.00
#
_symmetry.space_group_name_H-M   'P 1'
#
loop_
_entity.id
_entity.type
_entity.pdbx_description
1 polymer ?
#
loop_
_entity_poly.entity_id
_entity_poly.type
_entity_poly.pdbx_seq_one_letter_code
_entity_poly.pdbx_strand_id
1 'polypeptide(L)'
;MKRRIFTFLLAAALVLLTACSSRGVVRPPVRIGGAIGEASLLRSYSAAEAFQEADTVALVRVGDWLGEQDGGFPITFYKAAVVKSYKGDLPREFTLMQNGGSAGTYEDYPLYTCGNELLVFLRKADADYPDAYQSVGSFSTVLYAADAVDGTRYYLDRFGLMSMREQETGDSALEQPLSRMPEDTVKELRADLEKTDALLAESLSSGERKNSSFEAYVYTQDALETLFASLNQG
;
A
#
# COMPACT_ATOMS: atom_id res chain seq x y z
N MET A 1 -24.82 27.92 27.93
CA MET A 1 -24.87 26.62 27.20
C MET A 1 -23.80 26.43 26.12
N LYS A 2 -23.28 27.47 25.45
CA LYS A 2 -22.28 27.34 24.35
C LYS A 2 -20.88 26.80 24.77
N ARG A 3 -20.45 27.00 26.04
CA ARG A 3 -19.13 26.53 26.52
C ARG A 3 -19.01 25.00 26.73
N ARG A 4 -20.13 24.31 27.02
CA ARG A 4 -20.10 22.85 27.28
C ARG A 4 -20.05 22.01 25.98
N ILE A 5 -20.52 22.55 24.87
CA ILE A 5 -20.50 21.86 23.55
C ILE A 5 -19.08 21.84 23.01
N PHE A 6 -18.28 22.89 23.23
CA PHE A 6 -16.89 22.95 22.74
C PHE A 6 -15.97 21.95 23.45
N THR A 7 -16.23 21.67 24.73
CA THR A 7 -15.43 20.71 25.52
C THR A 7 -15.69 19.25 25.05
N PHE A 8 -16.94 18.95 24.64
CA PHE A 8 -17.28 17.61 24.12
C PHE A 8 -16.71 17.35 22.72
N LEU A 9 -16.65 18.34 21.85
CA LEU A 9 -16.05 18.22 20.51
C LEU A 9 -14.53 18.05 20.59
N LEU A 10 -13.85 18.72 21.54
CA LEU A 10 -12.41 18.57 21.73
C LEU A 10 -12.06 17.18 22.30
N ALA A 11 -12.88 16.63 23.19
CA ALA A 11 -12.70 15.28 23.73
C ALA A 11 -12.93 14.19 22.69
N ALA A 12 -13.89 14.37 21.78
CA ALA A 12 -14.16 13.43 20.69
C ALA A 12 -13.03 13.43 19.65
N ALA A 13 -12.39 14.57 19.37
CA ALA A 13 -11.25 14.67 18.48
C ALA A 13 -9.99 13.99 19.05
N LEU A 14 -9.78 14.04 20.37
CA LEU A 14 -8.65 13.36 21.01
C LEU A 14 -8.78 11.82 21.01
N VAL A 15 -9.99 11.27 21.01
CA VAL A 15 -10.21 9.82 21.01
C VAL A 15 -9.94 9.20 19.64
N LEU A 16 -10.02 9.98 18.55
CA LEU A 16 -9.74 9.50 17.20
C LEU A 16 -8.23 9.42 16.89
N LEU A 17 -7.37 10.09 17.67
CA LEU A 17 -5.91 10.06 17.51
C LEU A 17 -5.23 8.91 18.26
N THR A 18 -5.96 8.13 19.07
CA THR A 18 -5.39 7.06 19.89
C THR A 18 -5.53 5.66 19.31
N ALA A 19 -5.97 5.51 18.05
CA ALA A 19 -6.23 4.18 17.47
C ALA A 19 -4.97 3.32 17.26
N CYS A 20 -3.77 3.90 17.31
CA CYS A 20 -2.51 3.14 17.20
C CYS A 20 -1.63 3.19 18.48
N SER A 21 -2.10 3.74 19.59
CA SER A 21 -1.22 4.04 20.73
C SER A 21 -1.63 3.45 22.07
N SER A 22 -2.09 2.23 22.13
CA SER A 22 -2.15 1.62 23.48
C SER A 22 -2.37 0.13 23.46
N ARG A 23 -1.28 -0.56 23.36
CA ARG A 23 -0.96 -1.89 23.93
C ARG A 23 0.19 -2.34 23.07
N GLY A 24 1.35 -2.52 23.66
CA GLY A 24 2.60 -2.85 22.99
C GLY A 24 2.41 -3.85 21.85
N VAL A 25 2.02 -3.33 20.68
CA VAL A 25 1.95 -4.10 19.45
C VAL A 25 3.38 -4.48 19.15
N VAL A 26 3.68 -5.73 19.37
CA VAL A 26 4.95 -6.32 18.98
C VAL A 26 4.99 -6.18 17.46
N ARG A 27 5.68 -5.14 16.98
CA ARG A 27 6.02 -5.07 15.56
C ARG A 27 6.86 -6.29 15.27
N PRO A 28 6.55 -7.07 14.21
CA PRO A 28 7.43 -8.14 13.82
C PRO A 28 8.82 -7.52 13.63
N PRO A 29 9.90 -8.18 14.11
CA PRO A 29 11.25 -7.68 13.90
C PRO A 29 11.47 -7.63 12.39
N VAL A 30 11.54 -6.41 11.83
CA VAL A 30 11.81 -6.22 10.40
C VAL A 30 13.25 -6.65 10.15
N ARG A 31 13.46 -7.86 9.69
CA ARG A 31 14.73 -8.27 9.09
C ARG A 31 14.69 -7.86 7.62
N ILE A 32 15.24 -6.68 7.34
CA ILE A 32 15.57 -6.31 5.97
C ILE A 32 16.72 -7.22 5.55
N GLY A 33 16.55 -7.93 4.44
CA GLY A 33 17.64 -8.61 3.76
C GLY A 33 17.82 -10.09 4.04
N GLY A 34 16.74 -10.83 4.19
CA GLY A 34 16.76 -12.27 4.02
C GLY A 34 15.90 -12.62 2.80
N ALA A 35 16.48 -12.61 1.59
CA ALA A 35 15.74 -13.10 0.43
C ALA A 35 15.44 -14.59 0.65
N ILE A 36 14.18 -14.94 0.91
CA ILE A 36 13.71 -16.31 0.91
C ILE A 36 13.39 -16.68 -0.53
N GLY A 37 14.43 -16.87 -1.35
CA GLY A 37 14.32 -17.34 -2.71
C GLY A 37 14.01 -16.23 -3.73
N GLU A 38 14.32 -16.53 -4.98
CA GLU A 38 13.88 -15.72 -6.12
C GLU A 38 12.38 -15.91 -6.30
N ALA A 39 11.60 -14.85 -6.09
CA ALA A 39 10.20 -14.84 -6.48
C ALA A 39 10.09 -14.47 -7.94
N SER A 40 9.83 -15.41 -8.81
CA SER A 40 9.36 -15.09 -10.14
C SER A 40 7.90 -14.67 -10.03
N LEU A 41 7.59 -13.42 -10.39
CA LEU A 41 6.19 -13.01 -10.59
C LEU A 41 5.63 -13.84 -11.75
N LEU A 42 4.60 -14.63 -11.45
CA LEU A 42 3.92 -15.42 -12.48
C LEU A 42 3.24 -14.53 -13.51
N ARG A 43 2.87 -13.32 -13.11
CA ARG A 43 2.22 -12.33 -13.97
C ARG A 43 2.39 -10.93 -13.38
N SER A 44 2.75 -9.96 -14.21
CA SER A 44 2.60 -8.52 -13.92
C SER A 44 1.24 -8.04 -14.42
N TYR A 45 0.76 -6.94 -13.83
CA TYR A 45 -0.53 -6.32 -14.15
C TYR A 45 -0.33 -4.82 -14.38
N SER A 46 -1.01 -4.25 -15.38
CA SER A 46 -1.30 -2.81 -15.41
C SER A 46 -2.38 -2.45 -14.39
N ALA A 47 -2.59 -1.17 -14.11
CA ALA A 47 -3.67 -0.74 -13.21
C ALA A 47 -5.05 -1.18 -13.72
N ALA A 48 -5.26 -1.13 -15.04
CA ALA A 48 -6.49 -1.57 -15.67
C ALA A 48 -6.69 -3.09 -15.54
N GLU A 49 -5.66 -3.90 -15.83
CA GLU A 49 -5.72 -5.35 -15.69
C GLU A 49 -5.95 -5.75 -14.22
N ALA A 50 -5.24 -5.12 -13.28
CA ALA A 50 -5.41 -5.37 -11.85
C ALA A 50 -6.83 -5.01 -11.37
N PHE A 51 -7.38 -3.89 -11.87
CA PHE A 51 -8.75 -3.48 -11.58
C PHE A 51 -9.78 -4.48 -12.08
N GLN A 52 -9.60 -5.00 -13.29
CA GLN A 52 -10.51 -6.00 -13.86
C GLN A 52 -10.46 -7.33 -13.11
N GLU A 53 -9.26 -7.81 -12.77
CA GLU A 53 -9.00 -9.10 -12.11
C GLU A 53 -9.41 -9.09 -10.63
N ALA A 54 -9.35 -7.94 -9.95
CA ALA A 54 -9.69 -7.84 -8.53
C ALA A 54 -11.21 -7.94 -8.30
N ASP A 55 -11.61 -8.61 -7.21
CA ASP A 55 -12.99 -8.57 -6.73
C ASP A 55 -13.32 -7.19 -6.14
N THR A 56 -12.34 -6.59 -5.47
CA THR A 56 -12.46 -5.29 -4.81
C THR A 56 -11.21 -4.44 -4.99
N VAL A 57 -11.41 -3.12 -5.15
CA VAL A 57 -10.32 -2.14 -5.22
C VAL A 57 -10.60 -1.05 -4.20
N ALA A 58 -9.67 -0.80 -3.31
CA ALA A 58 -9.85 0.16 -2.23
C ALA A 58 -8.54 0.83 -1.81
N LEU A 59 -8.65 2.06 -1.34
CA LEU A 59 -7.66 2.68 -0.47
C LEU A 59 -7.93 2.17 0.95
N VAL A 60 -6.94 1.58 1.57
CA VAL A 60 -7.04 0.99 2.90
C VAL A 60 -5.95 1.55 3.81
N ARG A 61 -6.23 1.61 5.11
CA ARG A 61 -5.21 1.91 6.12
C ARG A 61 -4.85 0.63 6.85
N VAL A 62 -3.55 0.32 6.87
CA VAL A 62 -3.00 -0.81 7.62
C VAL A 62 -3.09 -0.50 9.11
N GLY A 63 -3.67 -1.40 9.87
CA GLY A 63 -3.79 -1.33 11.32
C GLY A 63 -2.82 -2.30 12.01
N ASP A 64 -3.35 -2.99 13.04
CA ASP A 64 -2.57 -3.88 13.87
C ASP A 64 -2.09 -5.12 13.10
N TRP A 65 -0.87 -5.55 13.41
CA TRP A 65 -0.37 -6.87 13.04
C TRP A 65 -1.14 -7.95 13.83
N LEU A 66 -1.73 -8.91 13.12
CA LEU A 66 -2.55 -9.97 13.71
C LEU A 66 -1.77 -11.25 13.95
N GLY A 67 -0.67 -11.44 13.26
CA GLY A 67 0.16 -12.62 13.37
C GLY A 67 0.87 -12.96 12.07
N GLU A 68 1.62 -14.04 12.15
CA GLU A 68 2.39 -14.61 11.04
C GLU A 68 2.17 -16.11 11.03
N GLN A 69 2.13 -16.69 9.85
CA GLN A 69 2.06 -18.14 9.68
C GLN A 69 3.29 -18.62 8.92
N ASP A 70 3.98 -19.57 9.52
CA ASP A 70 5.05 -20.32 8.91
C ASP A 70 4.50 -21.58 8.25
N GLY A 71 4.79 -21.78 6.97
CA GLY A 71 4.27 -22.95 6.25
C GLY A 71 4.84 -23.00 4.83
N GLY A 72 6.14 -23.14 4.70
CA GLY A 72 6.84 -23.15 3.41
C GLY A 72 7.22 -21.75 2.96
N PHE A 73 6.25 -20.86 2.75
CA PHE A 73 6.47 -19.43 2.55
C PHE A 73 5.74 -18.66 3.65
N PRO A 74 6.42 -17.74 4.38
CA PRO A 74 5.79 -17.00 5.45
C PRO A 74 4.71 -16.06 4.94
N ILE A 75 3.64 -15.93 5.69
CA ILE A 75 2.50 -15.05 5.41
C ILE A 75 2.23 -14.21 6.65
N THR A 76 2.07 -12.91 6.46
CA THR A 76 1.73 -11.97 7.54
C THR A 76 0.31 -11.46 7.37
N PHE A 77 -0.41 -11.33 8.48
CA PHE A 77 -1.78 -10.85 8.54
C PHE A 77 -1.85 -9.52 9.29
N TYR A 78 -2.63 -8.61 8.73
CA TYR A 78 -2.88 -7.30 9.31
C TYR A 78 -4.38 -7.03 9.40
N LYS A 79 -4.80 -6.32 10.43
CA LYS A 79 -6.08 -5.64 10.42
C LYS A 79 -5.97 -4.46 9.46
N ALA A 80 -6.90 -4.33 8.53
CA ALA A 80 -6.97 -3.19 7.62
C ALA A 80 -8.34 -2.54 7.70
N ALA A 81 -8.39 -1.23 7.50
CA ALA A 81 -9.63 -0.45 7.46
C ALA A 81 -9.79 0.22 6.11
N VAL A 82 -11.00 0.17 5.55
CA VAL A 82 -11.32 0.84 4.27
C VAL A 82 -11.38 2.35 4.50
N VAL A 83 -10.57 3.09 3.74
CA VAL A 83 -10.60 4.56 3.67
C VAL A 83 -11.52 5.01 2.53
N LYS A 84 -11.38 4.40 1.34
CA LYS A 84 -12.20 4.67 0.16
C LYS A 84 -12.34 3.41 -0.68
N SER A 85 -13.56 3.08 -1.13
CA SER A 85 -13.81 1.98 -2.07
C SER A 85 -13.93 2.52 -3.49
N TYR A 86 -13.34 1.80 -4.46
CA TYR A 86 -13.40 2.10 -5.90
C TYR A 86 -14.13 1.00 -6.67
N LYS A 87 -14.10 -0.24 -6.20
CA LYS A 87 -14.77 -1.39 -6.80
C LYS A 87 -15.16 -2.39 -5.72
N GLY A 88 -16.34 -3.01 -5.86
CA GLY A 88 -16.82 -4.07 -4.98
C GLY A 88 -17.07 -3.62 -3.54
N ASP A 89 -17.42 -4.58 -2.71
CA ASP A 89 -17.74 -4.36 -1.30
C ASP A 89 -16.73 -5.04 -0.39
N LEU A 90 -16.14 -4.26 0.52
CA LEU A 90 -15.29 -4.74 1.60
C LEU A 90 -15.95 -4.46 2.95
N PRO A 91 -15.82 -5.34 3.94
CA PRO A 91 -16.11 -4.97 5.32
C PRO A 91 -15.30 -3.74 5.71
N ARG A 92 -15.89 -2.86 6.55
CA ARG A 92 -15.19 -1.65 7.02
C ARG A 92 -13.81 -1.93 7.61
N GLU A 93 -13.69 -3.08 8.27
CA GLU A 93 -12.44 -3.65 8.76
C GLU A 93 -12.35 -5.10 8.28
N PHE A 94 -11.18 -5.51 7.85
CA PHE A 94 -10.95 -6.86 7.33
C PHE A 94 -9.50 -7.31 7.60
N THR A 95 -9.21 -8.58 7.34
CA THR A 95 -7.85 -9.12 7.40
C THR A 95 -7.18 -8.98 6.05
N LEU A 96 -6.10 -8.20 6.01
CA LEU A 96 -5.21 -8.08 4.85
C LEU A 96 -4.05 -9.05 5.00
N MET A 97 -3.82 -9.85 3.97
CA MET A 97 -2.74 -10.83 3.89
C MET A 97 -1.60 -10.28 3.04
N GLN A 98 -0.37 -10.43 3.52
CA GLN A 98 0.86 -10.11 2.81
C GLN A 98 1.75 -11.34 2.76
N ASN A 99 2.28 -11.65 1.59
CA ASN A 99 3.34 -12.65 1.43
C ASN A 99 4.65 -12.10 2.02
N GLY A 100 5.29 -12.88 2.86
CA GLY A 100 6.46 -12.47 3.62
C GLY A 100 6.21 -12.52 5.13
N GLY A 101 7.27 -12.52 5.90
CA GLY A 101 7.22 -12.58 7.36
C GLY A 101 8.52 -12.13 8.00
N SER A 102 8.63 -12.30 9.33
CA SER A 102 9.80 -11.92 10.11
C SER A 102 11.06 -12.70 9.72
N ALA A 103 10.89 -13.92 9.19
CA ALA A 103 12.00 -14.74 8.69
C ALA A 103 12.55 -14.27 7.34
N GLY A 104 11.78 -13.49 6.59
CA GLY A 104 12.18 -12.90 5.33
C GLY A 104 11.00 -12.45 4.48
N THR A 105 11.31 -11.55 3.56
CA THR A 105 10.37 -11.02 2.57
C THR A 105 10.91 -11.29 1.17
N TYR A 106 10.07 -11.11 0.14
CA TYR A 106 10.55 -11.13 -1.23
C TYR A 106 11.47 -9.95 -1.47
N GLU A 107 12.69 -10.20 -1.91
CA GLU A 107 13.71 -9.19 -2.19
C GLU A 107 13.74 -8.10 -1.11
N ASP A 108 13.60 -6.84 -1.48
CA ASP A 108 13.55 -5.70 -0.55
C ASP A 108 12.12 -5.23 -0.26
N TYR A 109 11.10 -6.11 -0.44
CA TYR A 109 9.72 -5.73 -0.19
C TYR A 109 9.42 -5.75 1.31
N PRO A 110 9.28 -4.59 1.98
CA PRO A 110 9.09 -4.56 3.42
C PRO A 110 7.70 -5.06 3.81
N LEU A 111 7.60 -5.56 5.02
CA LEU A 111 6.30 -5.78 5.65
C LEU A 111 5.59 -4.44 5.84
N TYR A 112 4.25 -4.45 5.67
CA TYR A 112 3.45 -3.26 5.89
C TYR A 112 3.60 -2.74 7.32
N THR A 113 3.57 -1.43 7.46
CA THR A 113 3.66 -0.77 8.76
C THR A 113 2.28 -0.20 9.13
N CYS A 114 1.93 -0.29 10.42
CA CYS A 114 0.71 0.33 10.93
C CYS A 114 0.68 1.83 10.58
N GLY A 115 -0.41 2.26 9.98
CA GLY A 115 -0.57 3.62 9.46
C GLY A 115 -0.32 3.77 7.97
N ASN A 116 0.34 2.81 7.28
CA ASN A 116 0.44 2.86 5.83
C ASN A 116 -0.95 2.99 5.21
N GLU A 117 -1.12 3.88 4.26
CA GLU A 117 -2.25 3.89 3.36
C GLU A 117 -1.85 3.27 2.03
N LEU A 118 -2.61 2.26 1.63
CA LEU A 118 -2.32 1.44 0.45
C LEU A 118 -3.52 1.46 -0.48
N LEU A 119 -3.30 1.75 -1.76
CA LEU A 119 -4.25 1.39 -2.79
C LEU A 119 -3.99 -0.06 -3.18
N VAL A 120 -4.99 -0.91 -3.00
CA VAL A 120 -4.88 -2.35 -3.16
C VAL A 120 -5.97 -2.90 -4.07
N PHE A 121 -5.59 -3.87 -4.88
CA PHE A 121 -6.45 -4.62 -5.79
C PHE A 121 -6.61 -6.02 -5.21
N LEU A 122 -7.75 -6.31 -4.60
CA LEU A 122 -7.94 -7.43 -3.71
C LEU A 122 -8.85 -8.51 -4.28
N ARG A 123 -8.55 -9.74 -3.90
CA ARG A 123 -9.45 -10.89 -3.99
C ARG A 123 -9.47 -11.60 -2.64
N LYS A 124 -10.49 -12.41 -2.39
CA LYS A 124 -10.46 -13.30 -1.24
C LYS A 124 -9.24 -14.21 -1.32
N ALA A 125 -8.60 -14.45 -0.19
CA ALA A 125 -7.55 -15.44 -0.08
C ALA A 125 -8.11 -16.87 -0.30
N ASP A 126 -7.20 -17.82 -0.44
CA ASP A 126 -7.56 -19.21 -0.67
C ASP A 126 -8.36 -19.80 0.49
N ALA A 127 -8.89 -21.01 0.29
CA ALA A 127 -9.75 -21.69 1.25
C ALA A 127 -9.13 -21.89 2.65
N ASP A 128 -7.79 -21.86 2.73
CA ASP A 128 -7.08 -21.94 4.01
C ASP A 128 -7.21 -20.66 4.86
N TYR A 129 -7.56 -19.52 4.21
CA TYR A 129 -7.71 -18.20 4.85
C TYR A 129 -9.01 -17.51 4.41
N PRO A 130 -10.18 -18.08 4.68
CA PRO A 130 -11.46 -17.67 4.07
C PRO A 130 -11.90 -16.25 4.46
N ASP A 131 -11.38 -15.71 5.56
CA ASP A 131 -11.70 -14.36 6.06
C ASP A 131 -10.64 -13.29 5.71
N ALA A 132 -9.61 -13.68 4.97
CA ALA A 132 -8.56 -12.78 4.54
C ALA A 132 -8.70 -12.36 3.08
N TYR A 133 -8.08 -11.23 2.76
CA TYR A 133 -7.97 -10.69 1.41
C TYR A 133 -6.50 -10.51 1.05
N GLN A 134 -6.15 -10.80 -0.18
CA GLN A 134 -4.80 -10.68 -0.72
C GLN A 134 -4.81 -9.85 -2.01
N SER A 135 -3.71 -9.16 -2.30
CA SER A 135 -3.58 -8.44 -3.56
C SER A 135 -3.43 -9.40 -4.74
N VAL A 136 -4.14 -9.13 -5.84
CA VAL A 136 -3.87 -9.79 -7.13
C VAL A 136 -2.44 -9.49 -7.54
N GLY A 137 -1.67 -10.44 -8.02
CA GLY A 137 -0.25 -10.19 -8.34
C GLY A 137 0.65 -9.90 -7.13
N SER A 138 0.20 -10.19 -5.89
CA SER A 138 0.97 -10.00 -4.67
C SER A 138 1.44 -8.53 -4.49
N PHE A 139 2.73 -8.29 -4.27
CA PHE A 139 3.29 -6.95 -4.06
C PHE A 139 3.33 -6.07 -5.33
N SER A 140 3.20 -6.66 -6.53
CA SER A 140 3.26 -5.92 -7.80
C SER A 140 2.06 -5.00 -8.05
N THR A 141 0.98 -5.17 -7.28
CA THR A 141 -0.26 -4.39 -7.41
C THR A 141 -0.61 -3.65 -6.12
N VAL A 142 0.39 -3.30 -5.32
CA VAL A 142 0.23 -2.51 -4.10
C VAL A 142 0.88 -1.16 -4.29
N LEU A 143 0.10 -0.09 -4.22
CA LEU A 143 0.57 1.27 -4.35
C LEU A 143 0.50 1.98 -2.99
N TYR A 144 1.61 2.59 -2.57
CA TYR A 144 1.66 3.35 -1.32
C TYR A 144 1.14 4.76 -1.54
N ALA A 145 0.14 5.17 -0.76
CA ALA A 145 -0.36 6.54 -0.80
C ALA A 145 0.55 7.48 -0.02
N ALA A 146 0.82 8.64 -0.59
CA ALA A 146 1.53 9.75 0.05
C ALA A 146 0.95 11.08 -0.40
N ASP A 147 0.92 12.05 0.50
CA ASP A 147 0.37 13.37 0.27
C ASP A 147 1.49 14.42 0.16
N ALA A 148 1.43 15.27 -0.88
CA ALA A 148 2.23 16.48 -0.96
C ALA A 148 1.65 17.58 -0.07
N VAL A 149 2.43 18.62 0.20
CA VAL A 149 2.04 19.72 1.10
C VAL A 149 0.83 20.50 0.59
N ASP A 150 0.65 20.57 -0.72
CA ASP A 150 -0.52 21.20 -1.35
C ASP A 150 -1.81 20.36 -1.26
N GLY A 151 -1.73 19.16 -0.70
CA GLY A 151 -2.84 18.22 -0.56
C GLY A 151 -3.02 17.31 -1.77
N THR A 152 -2.14 17.37 -2.76
CA THR A 152 -2.15 16.42 -3.89
C THR A 152 -1.72 15.05 -3.41
N ARG A 153 -2.60 14.04 -3.63
CA ARG A 153 -2.31 12.65 -3.29
C ARG A 153 -1.68 11.93 -4.47
N TYR A 154 -0.63 11.19 -4.15
CA TYR A 154 0.09 10.33 -5.07
C TYR A 154 0.06 8.87 -4.59
N TYR A 155 0.16 7.96 -5.53
CA TYR A 155 0.27 6.52 -5.28
C TYR A 155 1.57 6.02 -5.89
N LEU A 156 2.43 5.45 -5.05
CA LEU A 156 3.77 5.02 -5.45
C LEU A 156 3.77 3.53 -5.81
N ASP A 157 4.11 3.21 -7.06
CA ASP A 157 4.57 1.90 -7.50
C ASP A 157 6.07 1.80 -7.21
N ARG A 158 6.38 1.27 -6.04
CA ARG A 158 7.74 1.27 -5.50
C ARG A 158 8.74 0.58 -6.41
N PHE A 159 8.33 -0.48 -7.09
CA PHE A 159 9.18 -1.30 -7.94
C PHE A 159 8.97 -1.05 -9.42
N GLY A 160 8.04 -0.20 -9.80
CA GLY A 160 7.69 0.06 -11.19
C GLY A 160 7.12 -1.14 -11.94
N LEU A 161 6.66 -2.17 -11.23
CA LEU A 161 6.20 -3.42 -11.86
C LEU A 161 4.88 -3.25 -12.60
N MET A 162 3.96 -2.48 -12.01
CA MET A 162 2.70 -2.11 -12.66
C MET A 162 2.97 -1.19 -13.84
N SER A 163 3.84 -0.19 -13.65
CA SER A 163 4.21 0.77 -14.68
C SER A 163 4.94 0.12 -15.85
N MET A 164 5.81 -0.85 -15.61
CA MET A 164 6.42 -1.64 -16.69
C MET A 164 5.36 -2.34 -17.55
N ARG A 165 4.34 -2.92 -16.93
CA ARG A 165 3.25 -3.57 -17.63
C ARG A 165 2.40 -2.58 -18.42
N GLU A 166 2.15 -1.38 -17.89
CA GLU A 166 1.46 -0.32 -18.62
C GLU A 166 2.21 0.15 -19.86
N GLN A 167 3.54 0.26 -19.78
CA GLN A 167 4.37 0.58 -20.94
C GLN A 167 4.29 -0.50 -22.01
N GLU A 168 4.22 -1.77 -21.64
CA GLU A 168 4.05 -2.89 -22.58
C GLU A 168 2.66 -2.85 -23.25
N THR A 169 1.61 -2.47 -22.52
CA THR A 169 0.24 -2.39 -23.04
C THR A 169 -0.06 -1.08 -23.78
N GLY A 170 0.81 -0.07 -23.64
CA GLY A 170 0.65 1.25 -24.24
C GLY A 170 -0.21 2.22 -23.41
N ASP A 171 -0.51 1.88 -22.16
CA ASP A 171 -1.32 2.70 -21.22
C ASP A 171 -0.51 3.75 -20.45
N SER A 172 0.71 4.04 -20.88
CA SER A 172 1.74 4.82 -20.19
C SER A 172 1.42 6.30 -19.90
N ALA A 173 0.19 6.75 -20.11
CA ALA A 173 -0.23 8.13 -19.86
C ALA A 173 -0.58 8.41 -18.38
N LEU A 174 -0.64 7.38 -17.53
CA LEU A 174 -1.16 7.48 -16.18
C LEU A 174 -0.07 7.70 -15.12
N GLU A 175 1.14 7.22 -15.39
CA GLU A 175 2.25 7.23 -14.45
C GLU A 175 3.40 8.10 -14.95
N GLN A 176 4.25 8.51 -14.02
CA GLN A 176 5.54 9.12 -14.33
C GLN A 176 6.64 8.56 -13.42
N PRO A 177 7.88 8.43 -13.93
CA PRO A 177 9.01 8.05 -13.10
C PRO A 177 9.21 9.04 -11.96
N LEU A 178 9.47 8.54 -10.75
CA LEU A 178 9.75 9.38 -9.59
C LEU A 178 10.96 10.32 -9.85
N SER A 179 11.94 9.86 -10.61
CA SER A 179 13.13 10.64 -11.00
C SER A 179 12.82 11.87 -11.87
N ARG A 180 11.65 11.93 -12.50
CA ARG A 180 11.20 13.07 -13.32
C ARG A 180 10.33 14.08 -12.57
N MET A 181 9.95 13.75 -11.33
CA MET A 181 9.19 14.68 -10.50
C MET A 181 10.05 15.83 -10.01
N PRO A 182 9.45 17.01 -9.70
CA PRO A 182 10.15 18.10 -9.02
C PRO A 182 10.75 17.59 -7.70
N GLU A 183 12.00 17.95 -7.44
CA GLU A 183 12.74 17.50 -6.24
C GLU A 183 12.00 17.84 -4.95
N ASP A 184 11.37 19.02 -4.90
CA ASP A 184 10.61 19.43 -3.71
C ASP A 184 9.39 18.53 -3.49
N THR A 185 8.66 18.15 -4.53
CA THR A 185 7.54 17.19 -4.42
C THR A 185 8.04 15.84 -3.93
N VAL A 186 9.16 15.33 -4.44
CA VAL A 186 9.75 14.05 -3.97
C VAL A 186 10.10 14.13 -2.49
N LYS A 187 10.68 15.26 -2.01
CA LYS A 187 10.96 15.48 -0.59
C LYS A 187 9.70 15.48 0.27
N GLU A 188 8.63 16.09 -0.23
CA GLU A 188 7.34 16.14 0.48
C GLU A 188 6.73 14.74 0.63
N LEU A 189 6.68 13.96 -0.46
CA LEU A 189 6.17 12.59 -0.43
C LEU A 189 6.99 11.70 0.52
N ARG A 190 8.31 11.86 0.52
CA ARG A 190 9.19 11.16 1.47
C ARG A 190 8.89 11.54 2.91
N ALA A 191 8.76 12.83 3.20
CA ALA A 191 8.45 13.32 4.53
C ALA A 191 7.07 12.85 5.02
N ASP A 192 6.12 12.66 4.12
CA ASP A 192 4.82 12.09 4.44
C ASP A 192 4.92 10.59 4.78
N LEU A 193 5.61 9.81 3.95
CA LEU A 193 5.84 8.39 4.19
C LEU A 193 6.66 8.13 5.46
N GLU A 194 7.64 8.99 5.77
CA GLU A 194 8.47 8.85 6.97
C GLU A 194 7.66 8.85 8.26
N LYS A 195 6.50 9.50 8.28
CA LYS A 195 5.60 9.53 9.44
C LYS A 195 5.08 8.14 9.83
N THR A 196 4.95 7.25 8.84
CA THR A 196 4.40 5.90 9.03
C THR A 196 5.42 4.81 8.74
N ASP A 197 6.33 5.04 7.80
CA ASP A 197 7.28 4.03 7.31
C ASP A 197 8.62 4.65 6.89
N ALA A 198 9.49 4.84 7.88
CA ALA A 198 10.82 5.41 7.65
C ALA A 198 11.68 4.60 6.68
N LEU A 199 11.51 3.26 6.65
CA LEU A 199 12.26 2.38 5.74
C LEU A 199 11.81 2.55 4.30
N LEU A 200 10.50 2.68 4.08
CA LEU A 200 9.96 2.98 2.76
C LEU A 200 10.45 4.35 2.28
N ALA A 201 10.37 5.37 3.14
CA ALA A 201 10.85 6.72 2.84
C ALA A 201 12.35 6.75 2.51
N GLU A 202 13.18 6.03 3.28
CA GLU A 202 14.62 5.90 3.00
C GLU A 202 14.87 5.22 1.65
N SER A 203 14.10 4.20 1.30
CA SER A 203 14.25 3.48 0.03
C SER A 203 14.01 4.36 -1.21
N LEU A 204 13.23 5.44 -1.07
CA LEU A 204 13.01 6.43 -2.13
C LEU A 204 14.16 7.45 -2.21
N SER A 205 15.04 7.52 -1.19
CA SER A 205 16.15 8.48 -1.14
C SER A 205 17.36 8.05 -1.94
N SER A 206 17.61 6.77 -1.93
CA SER A 206 18.75 6.19 -2.61
C SER A 206 18.37 5.98 -4.08
N GLY A 207 18.49 7.04 -4.90
CA GLY A 207 18.50 6.89 -6.35
C GLY A 207 19.57 5.91 -6.86
N GLU A 208 20.38 5.40 -5.93
CA GLU A 208 21.31 4.29 -6.07
C GLU A 208 20.82 3.09 -5.25
N ARG A 209 19.80 2.38 -5.74
CA ARG A 209 19.64 1.00 -5.30
C ARG A 209 20.84 0.22 -5.81
N LYS A 210 21.73 -0.14 -4.91
CA LYS A 210 22.96 -0.88 -5.23
C LYS A 210 22.72 -2.18 -6.01
N ASN A 211 21.49 -2.69 -6.11
CA ASN A 211 21.18 -3.96 -6.75
C ASN A 211 19.80 -4.06 -7.44
N SER A 212 18.95 -3.03 -7.52
CA SER A 212 17.68 -3.16 -8.24
C SER A 212 17.66 -2.32 -9.52
N SER A 213 17.33 -2.99 -10.63
CA SER A 213 17.12 -2.38 -11.95
C SER A 213 15.78 -1.64 -12.09
N PHE A 214 15.00 -1.55 -11.02
CA PHE A 214 13.63 -1.02 -11.08
C PHE A 214 13.57 0.41 -10.56
N GLU A 215 12.99 1.28 -11.35
CA GLU A 215 12.67 2.66 -10.99
C GLU A 215 11.29 2.71 -10.31
N ALA A 216 11.13 3.56 -9.30
CA ALA A 216 9.81 3.82 -8.73
C ALA A 216 9.03 4.78 -9.63
N TYR A 217 7.72 4.54 -9.73
CA TYR A 217 6.79 5.39 -10.48
C TYR A 217 5.70 5.94 -9.57
N VAL A 218 5.05 6.99 -10.00
CA VAL A 218 3.95 7.61 -9.28
C VAL A 218 2.75 7.82 -10.19
N TYR A 219 1.58 7.60 -9.61
CA TYR A 219 0.27 7.89 -10.19
C TYR A 219 -0.35 9.03 -9.39
N THR A 220 -1.03 9.96 -10.03
CA THR A 220 -1.89 10.91 -9.33
C THR A 220 -3.22 10.25 -8.98
N GLN A 221 -3.84 10.70 -7.88
CA GLN A 221 -5.17 10.22 -7.50
C GLN A 221 -6.18 10.43 -8.64
N ASP A 222 -6.19 11.61 -9.25
CA ASP A 222 -7.15 11.96 -10.31
C ASP A 222 -7.03 11.05 -11.53
N ALA A 223 -5.79 10.69 -11.92
CA ALA A 223 -5.55 9.79 -13.04
C ALA A 223 -6.13 8.40 -12.78
N LEU A 224 -5.85 7.82 -11.60
CA LEU A 224 -6.40 6.51 -11.24
C LEU A 224 -7.91 6.53 -11.05
N GLU A 225 -8.46 7.56 -10.43
CA GLU A 225 -9.92 7.68 -10.27
C GLU A 225 -10.65 7.82 -11.61
N THR A 226 -10.06 8.54 -12.56
CA THR A 226 -10.58 8.64 -13.93
C THR A 226 -10.55 7.28 -14.63
N LEU A 227 -9.44 6.54 -14.52
CA LEU A 227 -9.34 5.19 -15.05
C LEU A 227 -10.40 4.26 -14.44
N PHE A 228 -10.50 4.22 -13.11
CA PHE A 228 -11.46 3.35 -12.42
C PHE A 228 -12.91 3.69 -12.75
N ALA A 229 -13.23 4.98 -12.89
CA ALA A 229 -14.55 5.42 -13.31
C ALA A 229 -14.89 4.92 -14.73
N SER A 230 -13.92 4.94 -15.65
CA SER A 230 -14.10 4.43 -17.01
C SER A 230 -14.33 2.91 -17.05
N LEU A 231 -13.57 2.17 -16.24
CA LEU A 231 -13.66 0.70 -16.16
C LEU A 231 -14.94 0.21 -15.47
N ASN A 232 -15.55 1.00 -14.59
CA ASN A 232 -16.83 0.67 -13.95
C ASN A 232 -18.04 0.88 -14.87
N GLN A 233 -17.87 1.55 -16.00
CA GLN A 233 -18.98 1.84 -16.95
C GLN A 233 -19.07 0.80 -18.10
N GLY A 234 -18.08 -0.03 -18.27
CA GLY A 234 -18.01 -1.09 -19.28
C GLY A 234 -18.41 -2.44 -18.75
#